data_d518dcdd0c58b60c383f63d415641785
#
_entry.id   d518dcdd0c58b60c383f63d415641785
#
_cell.length_a   1.000
_cell.length_b   1.000
_cell.length_c   1.000
_cell.angle_alpha   90.00
_cell.angle_beta   90.00
_cell.angle_gamma   90.00
#
_symmetry.space_group_name_H-M   'P 1'
#
loop_
_entity.id
_entity.type
_entity.pdbx_description
1 polymer ?
#
loop_
_entity_poly.entity_id
_entity_poly.type
_entity_poly.pdbx_seq_one_letter_code
_entity_poly.pdbx_strand_id
1 'polypeptide(L)'
;MSFRVRLTLIFTIVWGMLVLLAALAAQVGVTRGLFAYVENALLHDTEQLAKFYSAGLTGTAPLEGTGNINVSFYDLTGHRFLPREDNPEQIIPQEVILTAGNSPRIYTSLRFIAAYQRVSFGTIALSQDIGYIYALSDQVARSVALSLLFLLPVGVLLIIVTSQLTLRPLQEASRAIQNRGPENLSEVRYPGPPDELGRIVDRVNSLLFAVREARERERAFLAEVSHELRTPLTSLTGYLERLSRNPAEQSALEGAKRTTEHLTRMVGDLLALARGEAERSVNAHIVSLGEVLRQVVQEYPGVTLRLPEEDLEVLGDPDRLMQLARNLISNAVRAAERPQGVRVMAWRENLDPFETLPPTQGTPPEGWAVFAVRDDGPGIDPEILPRLFQRFARGPQGGTGLGLAIARQIAMAHGGKIEVTSKPGDTRFTVYLPLLSDIEED
;
A
#
# COMPACT_ATOMS: atom_id res chain seq x y z
N MET A 1 -24.26 -9.04 -3.24
CA MET A 1 -24.43 -7.56 -3.28
C MET A 1 -23.10 -6.92 -3.67
N SER A 2 -23.09 -6.03 -4.68
CA SER A 2 -21.87 -5.32 -5.07
C SER A 2 -21.41 -4.37 -3.95
N PHE A 3 -20.10 -4.08 -3.89
CA PHE A 3 -19.51 -3.14 -2.92
C PHE A 3 -20.25 -1.79 -2.89
N ARG A 4 -20.63 -1.30 -4.08
CA ARG A 4 -21.41 -0.07 -4.27
C ARG A 4 -22.74 -0.11 -3.53
N VAL A 5 -23.51 -1.19 -3.67
CA VAL A 5 -24.83 -1.32 -3.00
C VAL A 5 -24.68 -1.34 -1.49
N ARG A 6 -23.64 -2.03 -0.96
CA ARG A 6 -23.37 -2.04 0.48
C ARG A 6 -23.02 -0.65 1.00
N LEU A 7 -22.16 0.06 0.29
CA LEU A 7 -21.72 1.41 0.68
C LEU A 7 -22.90 2.39 0.69
N THR A 8 -23.67 2.42 -0.41
CA THR A 8 -24.89 3.27 -0.51
C THR A 8 -25.88 2.96 0.60
N LEU A 9 -26.11 1.70 0.92
CA LEU A 9 -27.01 1.26 1.97
C LEU A 9 -26.54 1.71 3.36
N ILE A 10 -25.25 1.57 3.67
CA ILE A 10 -24.67 2.03 4.93
C ILE A 10 -24.83 3.54 5.08
N PHE A 11 -24.47 4.32 4.07
CA PHE A 11 -24.60 5.77 4.13
C PHE A 11 -26.07 6.21 4.24
N THR A 12 -27.01 5.55 3.56
CA THR A 12 -28.43 5.84 3.67
C THR A 12 -28.96 5.57 5.07
N ILE A 13 -28.57 4.45 5.70
CA ILE A 13 -28.98 4.15 7.09
C ILE A 13 -28.39 5.17 8.06
N VAL A 14 -27.10 5.48 7.95
CA VAL A 14 -26.42 6.47 8.81
C VAL A 14 -27.05 7.85 8.67
N TRP A 15 -27.32 8.28 7.43
CA TRP A 15 -27.99 9.54 7.15
C TRP A 15 -29.38 9.58 7.77
N GLY A 16 -30.20 8.55 7.55
CA GLY A 16 -31.54 8.45 8.10
C GLY A 16 -31.54 8.49 9.62
N MET A 17 -30.65 7.77 10.27
CA MET A 17 -30.49 7.76 11.72
C MET A 17 -30.09 9.14 12.27
N LEU A 18 -29.17 9.82 11.61
CA LEU A 18 -28.66 11.13 12.01
C LEU A 18 -29.76 12.20 11.92
N VAL A 19 -30.51 12.17 10.83
CA VAL A 19 -31.65 13.10 10.60
C VAL A 19 -32.79 12.85 11.62
N LEU A 20 -33.08 11.57 11.92
CA LEU A 20 -34.07 11.21 12.93
C LEU A 20 -33.65 11.65 14.34
N LEU A 21 -32.39 11.44 14.72
CA LEU A 21 -31.85 11.89 16.01
C LEU A 21 -31.90 13.41 16.15
N ALA A 22 -31.53 14.14 15.10
CA ALA A 22 -31.59 15.60 15.09
C ALA A 22 -33.02 16.11 15.25
N ALA A 23 -34.01 15.50 14.57
CA ALA A 23 -35.41 15.81 14.68
C ALA A 23 -35.96 15.58 16.09
N LEU A 24 -35.63 14.43 16.70
CA LEU A 24 -35.99 14.08 18.07
C LEU A 24 -35.40 15.08 19.08
N ALA A 25 -34.11 15.39 18.92
CA ALA A 25 -33.43 16.34 19.77
C ALA A 25 -34.03 17.75 19.70
N ALA A 26 -34.39 18.21 18.48
CA ALA A 26 -35.02 19.47 18.29
C ALA A 26 -36.40 19.51 18.98
N GLN A 27 -37.24 18.48 18.80
CA GLN A 27 -38.55 18.40 19.43
C GLN A 27 -38.45 18.40 20.96
N VAL A 28 -37.60 17.57 21.54
CA VAL A 28 -37.37 17.50 22.98
C VAL A 28 -36.81 18.81 23.51
N GLY A 29 -35.87 19.42 22.78
CA GLY A 29 -35.25 20.70 23.16
C GLY A 29 -36.28 21.85 23.21
N VAL A 30 -37.14 21.96 22.20
CA VAL A 30 -38.19 22.99 22.16
C VAL A 30 -39.19 22.77 23.29
N THR A 31 -39.69 21.54 23.48
CA THR A 31 -40.66 21.23 24.53
C THR A 31 -40.08 21.53 25.93
N ARG A 32 -38.89 21.07 26.24
CA ARG A 32 -38.22 21.36 27.52
C ARG A 32 -37.95 22.84 27.72
N GLY A 33 -37.52 23.54 26.67
CA GLY A 33 -37.28 24.97 26.71
C GLY A 33 -38.53 25.78 27.02
N LEU A 34 -39.67 25.42 26.45
CA LEU A 34 -40.97 26.07 26.73
C LEU A 34 -41.45 25.84 28.17
N PHE A 35 -41.33 24.60 28.66
CA PHE A 35 -41.67 24.31 30.06
C PHE A 35 -40.77 25.08 31.04
N ALA A 36 -39.46 25.07 30.82
CA ALA A 36 -38.52 25.80 31.67
C ALA A 36 -38.75 27.32 31.64
N TYR A 37 -39.13 27.87 30.47
CA TYR A 37 -39.47 29.31 30.38
C TYR A 37 -40.69 29.66 31.21
N VAL A 38 -41.79 28.88 31.10
CA VAL A 38 -43.00 29.12 31.87
C VAL A 38 -42.75 28.95 33.39
N GLU A 39 -42.04 27.95 33.76
CA GLU A 39 -41.67 27.66 35.16
C GLU A 39 -40.88 28.82 35.78
N ASN A 40 -39.87 29.32 35.11
CA ASN A 40 -39.06 30.43 35.57
C ASN A 40 -39.85 31.74 35.64
N ALA A 41 -40.71 32.01 34.66
CA ALA A 41 -41.58 33.18 34.64
C ALA A 41 -42.55 33.14 35.81
N LEU A 42 -43.22 32.01 36.04
CA LEU A 42 -44.14 31.86 37.18
C LEU A 42 -43.44 32.00 38.55
N LEU A 43 -42.25 31.46 38.70
CA LEU A 43 -41.46 31.62 39.91
C LEU A 43 -41.14 33.09 40.19
N HIS A 44 -40.66 33.79 39.14
CA HIS A 44 -40.32 35.22 39.23
C HIS A 44 -41.54 36.09 39.59
N ASP A 45 -42.62 35.91 38.85
CA ASP A 45 -43.86 36.66 39.09
C ASP A 45 -44.48 36.38 40.45
N THR A 46 -44.41 35.10 40.91
CA THR A 46 -44.90 34.72 42.28
C THR A 46 -44.08 35.41 43.37
N GLU A 47 -42.74 35.47 43.23
CA GLU A 47 -41.86 36.14 44.19
C GLU A 47 -42.14 37.65 44.22
N GLN A 48 -42.33 38.29 43.04
CA GLN A 48 -42.65 39.71 42.98
C GLN A 48 -44.00 40.00 43.63
N LEU A 49 -45.01 39.19 43.33
CA LEU A 49 -46.36 39.34 43.93
C LEU A 49 -46.33 39.15 45.44
N ALA A 50 -45.59 38.16 45.91
CA ALA A 50 -45.44 37.92 47.36
C ALA A 50 -44.78 39.10 48.07
N LYS A 51 -43.74 39.72 47.49
CA LYS A 51 -43.12 40.94 48.01
C LYS A 51 -44.09 42.13 48.03
N PHE A 52 -44.87 42.33 46.95
CA PHE A 52 -45.85 43.42 46.82
C PHE A 52 -46.90 43.36 47.95
N TYR A 53 -47.51 42.19 48.15
CA TYR A 53 -48.54 42.03 49.17
C TYR A 53 -47.97 42.00 50.61
N SER A 54 -46.73 41.50 50.80
CA SER A 54 -46.03 41.55 52.08
C SER A 54 -45.70 42.98 52.51
N ALA A 55 -45.50 43.91 51.58
CA ALA A 55 -45.30 45.34 51.80
C ALA A 55 -46.60 46.10 52.12
N GLY A 56 -47.75 45.46 52.24
CA GLY A 56 -49.02 46.07 52.57
C GLY A 56 -49.63 46.87 51.43
N LEU A 57 -49.13 46.68 50.21
CA LEU A 57 -49.72 47.36 49.01
C LEU A 57 -50.99 46.66 48.56
N THR A 58 -52.06 47.44 48.36
CA THR A 58 -53.35 46.96 47.82
C THR A 58 -53.52 47.46 46.38
N GLY A 59 -53.78 46.52 45.44
CA GLY A 59 -53.93 46.82 44.01
C GLY A 59 -53.51 45.69 43.11
N THR A 60 -53.60 45.94 41.81
CA THR A 60 -53.08 44.99 40.78
C THR A 60 -51.58 45.16 40.61
N ALA A 61 -50.85 44.16 41.01
CA ALA A 61 -49.37 44.13 40.77
C ALA A 61 -49.09 43.91 39.28
N PRO A 62 -48.10 44.56 38.70
CA PRO A 62 -47.67 44.28 37.31
C PRO A 62 -47.10 42.86 37.24
N LEU A 63 -47.73 42.01 36.43
CA LEU A 63 -47.21 40.68 36.10
C LEU A 63 -46.48 40.77 34.75
N GLU A 64 -45.27 40.31 34.68
CA GLU A 64 -44.47 40.31 33.46
C GLU A 64 -44.76 39.08 32.58
N GLY A 65 -45.49 38.10 33.07
CA GLY A 65 -45.82 36.87 32.37
C GLY A 65 -46.71 37.06 31.17
N THR A 66 -46.28 36.52 30.05
CA THR A 66 -47.03 36.49 28.80
C THR A 66 -48.00 35.31 28.82
N GLY A 67 -49.27 35.52 29.09
CA GLY A 67 -50.30 34.48 29.00
C GLY A 67 -51.43 34.66 29.99
N ASN A 68 -52.48 33.82 29.93
CA ASN A 68 -53.58 33.78 30.90
C ASN A 68 -53.01 33.19 32.22
N ILE A 69 -52.45 34.07 33.07
CA ILE A 69 -52.04 33.71 34.41
C ILE A 69 -53.23 33.92 35.37
N ASN A 70 -53.59 32.85 36.04
CA ASN A 70 -54.62 32.91 37.07
C ASN A 70 -53.97 33.07 38.43
N VAL A 71 -54.34 34.13 39.14
CA VAL A 71 -53.88 34.40 40.51
C VAL A 71 -54.88 33.83 41.49
N SER A 72 -54.45 33.02 42.41
CA SER A 72 -55.26 32.39 43.46
C SER A 72 -54.68 32.67 44.85
N PHE A 73 -55.57 32.90 45.81
CA PHE A 73 -55.19 33.11 47.20
C PHE A 73 -55.79 32.01 48.06
N TYR A 74 -55.00 31.48 48.94
CA TYR A 74 -55.36 30.43 49.85
C TYR A 74 -55.15 30.93 51.32
N ASP A 75 -56.04 30.57 52.20
CA ASP A 75 -55.89 30.87 53.64
C ASP A 75 -54.80 30.01 54.33
N LEU A 76 -54.56 30.22 55.60
CA LEU A 76 -53.59 29.47 56.37
C LEU A 76 -53.93 27.96 56.53
N THR A 77 -55.20 27.61 56.27
CA THR A 77 -55.68 26.21 56.30
C THR A 77 -55.62 25.57 54.90
N GLY A 78 -55.22 26.33 53.88
CA GLY A 78 -55.05 25.83 52.51
C GLY A 78 -56.34 25.86 51.69
N HIS A 79 -57.42 26.52 52.18
CA HIS A 79 -58.66 26.68 51.42
C HIS A 79 -58.54 27.93 50.52
N ARG A 80 -58.90 27.78 49.25
CA ARG A 80 -58.93 28.87 48.27
C ARG A 80 -60.05 29.86 48.62
N PHE A 81 -59.80 31.16 48.72
CA PHE A 81 -60.77 32.18 49.03
C PHE A 81 -60.88 33.24 47.92
N LEU A 82 -59.93 33.38 47.01
CA LEU A 82 -60.00 34.27 45.85
C LEU A 82 -59.32 33.61 44.64
N PRO A 83 -59.74 33.82 43.41
CA PRO A 83 -61.06 34.38 43.06
C PRO A 83 -62.19 33.44 43.47
N ARG A 84 -63.37 34.02 43.68
CA ARG A 84 -64.62 33.27 44.02
C ARG A 84 -65.20 32.49 42.85
N GLU A 85 -64.85 32.80 41.61
CA GLU A 85 -65.27 32.05 40.44
C GLU A 85 -64.56 30.72 40.36
N ASP A 86 -65.32 29.64 40.40
CA ASP A 86 -64.84 28.27 40.30
C ASP A 86 -64.33 27.95 38.92
N ASN A 87 -63.06 28.07 38.72
CA ASN A 87 -62.37 27.31 37.67
C ASN A 87 -61.75 26.07 38.29
N PRO A 88 -62.54 24.97 38.42
CA PRO A 88 -62.12 23.78 39.16
C PRO A 88 -60.91 23.10 38.51
N GLU A 89 -60.54 23.47 37.29
CA GLU A 89 -59.46 22.79 36.52
C GLU A 89 -58.05 23.22 36.93
N GLN A 90 -57.89 24.33 37.70
CA GLN A 90 -56.60 24.88 38.07
C GLN A 90 -56.42 25.03 39.63
N ILE A 91 -56.99 24.11 40.38
CA ILE A 91 -56.87 24.10 41.84
C ILE A 91 -55.66 23.28 42.28
N ILE A 92 -54.76 23.91 43.01
CA ILE A 92 -53.63 23.19 43.62
C ILE A 92 -54.16 22.39 44.84
N PRO A 93 -53.77 21.10 44.98
CA PRO A 93 -54.22 20.31 46.13
C PRO A 93 -53.85 20.97 47.46
N GLN A 94 -54.76 20.92 48.44
CA GLN A 94 -54.59 21.52 49.78
C GLN A 94 -53.28 21.03 50.44
N GLU A 95 -52.95 19.75 50.30
CA GLU A 95 -51.74 19.16 50.84
C GLU A 95 -50.47 19.84 50.32
N VAL A 96 -50.45 20.21 49.04
CA VAL A 96 -49.37 20.91 48.37
C VAL A 96 -49.24 22.34 48.87
N ILE A 97 -50.38 23.06 48.95
CA ILE A 97 -50.42 24.45 49.45
C ILE A 97 -49.91 24.57 50.86
N LEU A 98 -50.18 23.61 51.73
CA LEU A 98 -49.68 23.58 53.08
C LEU A 98 -48.17 23.44 53.21
N THR A 99 -47.49 22.99 52.14
CA THR A 99 -46.03 22.95 52.05
C THR A 99 -45.40 24.28 51.68
N ALA A 100 -46.19 25.33 51.42
CA ALA A 100 -45.71 26.64 51.02
C ALA A 100 -44.68 27.19 52.02
N GLY A 101 -43.56 27.68 51.51
CA GLY A 101 -42.47 28.33 52.25
C GLY A 101 -42.33 29.81 51.87
N ASN A 102 -41.31 30.46 52.42
CA ASN A 102 -41.00 31.86 52.14
C ASN A 102 -40.35 32.06 50.75
N SER A 103 -40.01 30.99 50.06
CA SER A 103 -39.53 31.00 48.66
C SER A 103 -40.61 30.37 47.76
N PRO A 104 -40.69 30.79 46.48
CA PRO A 104 -41.67 30.22 45.55
C PRO A 104 -41.33 28.76 45.23
N ARG A 105 -42.38 27.94 45.11
CA ARG A 105 -42.30 26.51 44.73
C ARG A 105 -43.18 26.23 43.56
N ILE A 106 -42.79 25.24 42.74
CA ILE A 106 -43.57 24.82 41.56
C ILE A 106 -44.40 23.58 41.89
N TYR A 107 -45.61 23.59 41.39
CA TYR A 107 -46.48 22.44 41.28
C TYR A 107 -46.88 22.25 39.79
N THR A 108 -46.64 21.06 39.28
CA THR A 108 -46.95 20.72 37.89
C THR A 108 -48.03 19.65 37.87
N SER A 109 -49.12 19.95 37.16
CA SER A 109 -50.22 19.05 36.84
C SER A 109 -50.20 18.71 35.33
N LEU A 110 -51.05 17.78 34.89
CA LEU A 110 -51.24 17.47 33.47
C LEU A 110 -51.81 18.62 32.64
N ARG A 111 -52.49 19.59 33.27
CA ARG A 111 -53.21 20.69 32.61
C ARG A 111 -52.60 22.07 32.86
N PHE A 112 -51.92 22.24 33.98
CA PHE A 112 -51.39 23.54 34.35
C PHE A 112 -50.08 23.40 35.18
N ILE A 113 -49.28 24.46 35.14
CA ILE A 113 -48.15 24.68 36.03
C ILE A 113 -48.53 25.82 36.96
N ALA A 114 -48.22 25.69 38.25
CA ALA A 114 -48.44 26.75 39.22
C ALA A 114 -47.19 26.98 40.07
N ALA A 115 -46.89 28.24 40.37
CA ALA A 115 -45.95 28.64 41.37
C ALA A 115 -46.69 29.17 42.59
N TYR A 116 -46.29 28.81 43.81
CA TYR A 116 -46.96 29.22 45.03
C TYR A 116 -45.94 29.57 46.13
N GLN A 117 -46.28 30.58 46.95
CA GLN A 117 -45.42 31.07 48.01
C GLN A 117 -46.27 31.54 49.20
N ARG A 118 -45.76 31.32 50.43
CA ARG A 118 -46.41 31.78 51.66
C ARG A 118 -46.23 33.29 51.84
N VAL A 119 -47.30 33.96 52.24
CA VAL A 119 -47.36 35.37 52.61
C VAL A 119 -48.00 35.51 54.01
N SER A 120 -48.02 36.73 54.59
CA SER A 120 -48.46 36.97 55.95
C SER A 120 -49.95 36.57 56.23
N PHE A 121 -50.80 36.58 55.20
CA PHE A 121 -52.23 36.26 55.33
C PHE A 121 -52.63 34.90 54.72
N GLY A 122 -51.65 34.11 54.20
CA GLY A 122 -51.95 32.81 53.61
C GLY A 122 -50.94 32.41 52.57
N THR A 123 -51.38 31.89 51.41
CA THR A 123 -50.50 31.49 50.30
C THR A 123 -51.02 32.10 48.98
N ILE A 124 -50.12 32.69 48.22
CA ILE A 124 -50.40 33.16 46.88
C ILE A 124 -49.95 32.07 45.88
N ALA A 125 -50.75 31.82 44.87
CA ALA A 125 -50.41 30.90 43.80
C ALA A 125 -50.75 31.52 42.41
N LEU A 126 -49.83 31.47 41.50
CA LEU A 126 -50.01 31.80 40.11
C LEU A 126 -50.05 30.52 39.31
N SER A 127 -51.08 30.31 38.52
CA SER A 127 -51.24 29.15 37.65
C SER A 127 -51.41 29.53 36.18
N GLN A 128 -50.84 28.75 35.30
CA GLN A 128 -50.91 28.92 33.88
C GLN A 128 -51.26 27.60 33.21
N ASP A 129 -52.24 27.63 32.27
CA ASP A 129 -52.59 26.48 31.45
C ASP A 129 -51.44 26.15 30.52
N ILE A 130 -51.09 24.84 30.45
CA ILE A 130 -50.01 24.34 29.61
C ILE A 130 -50.51 23.71 28.29
N GLY A 131 -51.83 23.74 28.05
CA GLY A 131 -52.40 23.18 26.82
C GLY A 131 -51.80 23.78 25.56
N TYR A 132 -51.47 25.08 25.59
CA TYR A 132 -50.81 25.75 24.47
C TYR A 132 -49.42 25.24 24.20
N ILE A 133 -48.69 24.80 25.23
CA ILE A 133 -47.33 24.21 25.08
C ILE A 133 -47.42 22.90 24.30
N TYR A 134 -48.43 22.07 24.64
CA TYR A 134 -48.67 20.81 23.93
C TYR A 134 -49.12 21.07 22.48
N ALA A 135 -50.01 22.06 22.25
CA ALA A 135 -50.43 22.45 20.93
C ALA A 135 -49.24 22.95 20.07
N LEU A 136 -48.37 23.78 20.65
CA LEU A 136 -47.17 24.27 19.98
C LEU A 136 -46.14 23.12 19.72
N SER A 137 -45.96 22.23 20.70
CA SER A 137 -45.12 21.06 20.54
C SER A 137 -45.63 20.15 19.39
N ASP A 138 -46.94 19.94 19.29
CA ASP A 138 -47.54 19.17 18.21
C ASP A 138 -47.38 19.87 16.84
N GLN A 139 -47.47 21.20 16.79
CA GLN A 139 -47.21 21.97 15.57
C GLN A 139 -45.71 21.83 15.13
N VAL A 140 -44.80 21.90 16.10
CA VAL A 140 -43.36 21.66 15.83
C VAL A 140 -43.13 20.23 15.33
N ALA A 141 -43.74 19.24 15.99
CA ALA A 141 -43.64 17.84 15.57
C ALA A 141 -44.13 17.63 14.12
N ARG A 142 -45.27 18.25 13.75
CA ARG A 142 -45.78 18.21 12.36
C ARG A 142 -44.83 18.89 11.38
N SER A 143 -44.28 20.04 11.74
CA SER A 143 -43.32 20.76 10.89
C SER A 143 -42.03 19.96 10.67
N VAL A 144 -41.52 19.31 11.73
CA VAL A 144 -40.37 18.40 11.67
C VAL A 144 -40.69 17.20 10.77
N ALA A 145 -41.86 16.57 10.96
CA ALA A 145 -42.29 15.44 10.13
C ALA A 145 -42.37 15.79 8.63
N LEU A 146 -42.92 16.95 8.30
CA LEU A 146 -42.94 17.45 6.92
C LEU A 146 -41.55 17.72 6.37
N SER A 147 -40.65 18.29 7.18
CA SER A 147 -39.27 18.53 6.78
C SER A 147 -38.53 17.22 6.51
N LEU A 148 -38.76 16.16 7.31
CA LEU A 148 -38.20 14.83 7.11
C LEU A 148 -38.66 14.21 5.79
N LEU A 149 -39.91 14.42 5.39
CA LEU A 149 -40.46 13.90 4.14
C LEU A 149 -39.67 14.38 2.91
N PHE A 150 -39.12 15.60 2.96
CA PHE A 150 -38.27 16.15 1.89
C PHE A 150 -36.80 15.87 2.07
N LEU A 151 -36.29 15.98 3.29
CA LEU A 151 -34.84 15.88 3.57
C LEU A 151 -34.29 14.47 3.36
N LEU A 152 -35.05 13.44 3.74
CA LEU A 152 -34.64 12.04 3.58
C LEU A 152 -34.48 11.65 2.11
N PRO A 153 -35.44 11.86 1.19
CA PRO A 153 -35.28 11.53 -0.22
C PRO A 153 -34.18 12.32 -0.90
N VAL A 154 -34.02 13.60 -0.58
CA VAL A 154 -32.94 14.43 -1.15
C VAL A 154 -31.59 13.92 -0.72
N GLY A 155 -31.40 13.57 0.55
CA GLY A 155 -30.16 12.99 1.03
C GLY A 155 -29.83 11.64 0.36
N VAL A 156 -30.84 10.77 0.24
CA VAL A 156 -30.67 9.47 -0.46
C VAL A 156 -30.31 9.68 -1.93
N LEU A 157 -30.96 10.61 -2.62
CA LEU A 157 -30.65 10.94 -4.01
C LEU A 157 -29.20 11.43 -4.14
N LEU A 158 -28.77 12.32 -3.26
CA LEU A 158 -27.40 12.85 -3.25
C LEU A 158 -26.37 11.73 -3.04
N ILE A 159 -26.63 10.82 -2.09
CA ILE A 159 -25.76 9.65 -1.84
C ILE A 159 -25.65 8.76 -3.08
N ILE A 160 -26.77 8.51 -3.77
CA ILE A 160 -26.78 7.71 -5.00
C ILE A 160 -25.99 8.38 -6.09
N VAL A 161 -26.19 9.67 -6.34
CA VAL A 161 -25.51 10.44 -7.38
C VAL A 161 -24.01 10.51 -7.11
N THR A 162 -23.59 10.87 -5.90
CA THR A 162 -22.17 10.95 -5.54
C THR A 162 -21.48 9.58 -5.62
N SER A 163 -22.14 8.51 -5.13
CA SER A 163 -21.63 7.14 -5.25
C SER A 163 -21.49 6.70 -6.72
N GLN A 164 -22.38 7.12 -7.61
CA GLN A 164 -22.26 6.82 -9.04
C GLN A 164 -21.09 7.55 -9.68
N LEU A 165 -20.96 8.84 -9.42
CA LEU A 165 -19.88 9.65 -10.01
C LEU A 165 -18.50 9.20 -9.54
N THR A 166 -18.33 8.92 -8.24
CA THR A 166 -17.05 8.56 -7.66
C THR A 166 -16.59 7.14 -8.05
N LEU A 167 -17.51 6.16 -8.14
CA LEU A 167 -17.13 4.76 -8.40
C LEU A 167 -17.19 4.36 -9.89
N ARG A 168 -17.73 5.20 -10.76
CA ARG A 168 -17.82 4.92 -12.20
C ARG A 168 -16.44 4.72 -12.86
N PRO A 169 -15.44 5.59 -12.65
CA PRO A 169 -14.11 5.42 -13.24
C PRO A 169 -13.44 4.10 -12.83
N LEU A 170 -13.62 3.68 -11.56
CA LEU A 170 -13.08 2.40 -11.08
C LEU A 170 -13.75 1.20 -11.75
N GLN A 171 -15.06 1.26 -11.99
CA GLN A 171 -15.78 0.19 -12.68
C GLN A 171 -15.34 0.09 -14.15
N GLU A 172 -15.11 1.21 -14.82
CA GLU A 172 -14.60 1.24 -16.19
C GLU A 172 -13.18 0.65 -16.28
N ALA A 173 -12.29 1.03 -15.36
CA ALA A 173 -10.95 0.45 -15.25
C ALA A 173 -10.99 -1.06 -14.95
N SER A 174 -11.82 -1.49 -13.98
CA SER A 174 -11.99 -2.91 -13.65
C SER A 174 -12.52 -3.74 -14.82
N ARG A 175 -13.53 -3.24 -15.54
CA ARG A 175 -14.07 -3.90 -16.75
C ARG A 175 -13.02 -3.96 -17.86
N ALA A 176 -12.26 -2.89 -18.04
CA ALA A 176 -11.16 -2.85 -19.01
C ALA A 176 -10.11 -3.93 -18.70
N ILE A 177 -9.83 -4.20 -17.44
CA ILE A 177 -8.91 -5.27 -17.01
C ILE A 177 -9.55 -6.66 -17.22
N GLN A 178 -10.80 -6.86 -16.79
CA GLN A 178 -11.50 -8.15 -16.88
C GLN A 178 -11.74 -8.63 -18.33
N ASN A 179 -12.03 -7.69 -19.23
CA ASN A 179 -12.30 -8.01 -20.63
C ASN A 179 -11.02 -8.22 -21.45
N ARG A 180 -9.84 -8.15 -20.84
CA ARG A 180 -8.56 -8.41 -21.50
C ARG A 180 -8.22 -9.88 -21.40
N GLY A 181 -7.86 -10.48 -22.52
CA GLY A 181 -7.22 -11.78 -22.51
C GLY A 181 -5.84 -11.71 -21.81
N PRO A 182 -5.30 -12.85 -21.37
CA PRO A 182 -4.02 -12.91 -20.63
C PRO A 182 -2.82 -12.38 -21.42
N GLU A 183 -2.99 -12.16 -22.73
CA GLU A 183 -1.95 -11.63 -23.63
C GLU A 183 -2.01 -10.11 -23.82
N ASN A 184 -3.12 -9.47 -23.44
CA ASN A 184 -3.29 -8.03 -23.64
C ASN A 184 -2.76 -7.22 -22.46
N LEU A 185 -1.47 -6.91 -22.48
CA LEU A 185 -0.76 -6.10 -21.50
C LEU A 185 -0.76 -4.60 -21.85
N SER A 186 -1.74 -4.10 -22.63
CA SER A 186 -1.82 -2.67 -22.95
C SER A 186 -2.18 -1.85 -21.72
N GLU A 187 -1.84 -0.57 -21.74
CA GLU A 187 -2.10 0.37 -20.63
C GLU A 187 -3.59 0.47 -20.28
N VAL A 188 -3.92 0.50 -19.00
CA VAL A 188 -5.26 0.73 -18.46
C VAL A 188 -5.51 2.22 -18.39
N ARG A 189 -6.45 2.73 -19.19
CA ARG A 189 -6.81 4.13 -19.14
C ARG A 189 -7.72 4.40 -17.92
N TYR A 190 -7.35 5.40 -17.12
CA TYR A 190 -8.14 5.89 -16.01
C TYR A 190 -8.70 7.28 -16.35
N PRO A 191 -10.02 7.42 -16.56
CA PRO A 191 -10.64 8.70 -16.91
C PRO A 191 -10.99 9.57 -15.71
N GLY A 192 -10.60 9.15 -14.49
CA GLY A 192 -10.88 9.89 -13.25
C GLY A 192 -9.87 10.97 -12.92
N PRO A 193 -10.08 11.72 -11.82
CA PRO A 193 -9.14 12.71 -11.34
C PRO A 193 -7.83 12.08 -10.86
N PRO A 194 -6.71 12.85 -10.75
CA PRO A 194 -5.43 12.37 -10.24
C PRO A 194 -5.46 12.20 -8.70
N ASP A 195 -6.23 11.23 -8.25
CA ASP A 195 -6.44 10.88 -6.85
C ASP A 195 -5.74 9.56 -6.47
N GLU A 196 -6.11 8.98 -5.31
CA GLU A 196 -5.58 7.70 -4.84
C GLU A 196 -5.84 6.56 -5.83
N LEU A 197 -6.98 6.59 -6.52
CA LEU A 197 -7.35 5.58 -7.52
C LEU A 197 -6.50 5.73 -8.79
N GLY A 198 -6.23 6.95 -9.23
CA GLY A 198 -5.30 7.24 -10.32
C GLY A 198 -3.92 6.66 -10.03
N ARG A 199 -3.38 6.89 -8.82
CA ARG A 199 -2.09 6.32 -8.38
C ARG A 199 -2.06 4.79 -8.37
N ILE A 200 -3.16 4.14 -8.02
CA ILE A 200 -3.27 2.68 -8.09
C ILE A 200 -3.21 2.21 -9.56
N VAL A 201 -3.94 2.87 -10.45
CA VAL A 201 -3.94 2.52 -11.88
C VAL A 201 -2.54 2.74 -12.49
N ASP A 202 -1.83 3.80 -12.13
CA ASP A 202 -0.46 4.05 -12.58
C ASP A 202 0.50 2.95 -12.11
N ARG A 203 0.35 2.48 -10.86
CA ARG A 203 1.11 1.34 -10.33
C ARG A 203 0.81 0.06 -11.11
N VAL A 204 -0.47 -0.19 -11.41
CA VAL A 204 -0.88 -1.33 -12.24
C VAL A 204 -0.27 -1.22 -13.64
N ASN A 205 -0.29 -0.05 -14.26
CA ASN A 205 0.31 0.18 -15.57
C ASN A 205 1.82 -0.05 -15.55
N SER A 206 2.51 0.38 -14.49
CA SER A 206 3.94 0.11 -14.30
C SER A 206 4.24 -1.39 -14.21
N LEU A 207 3.39 -2.16 -13.50
CA LEU A 207 3.51 -3.63 -13.44
C LEU A 207 3.23 -4.29 -14.78
N LEU A 208 2.19 -3.85 -15.51
CA LEU A 208 1.88 -4.36 -16.85
C LEU A 208 3.02 -4.11 -17.84
N PHE A 209 3.65 -2.93 -17.76
CA PHE A 209 4.83 -2.59 -18.56
C PHE A 209 6.00 -3.52 -18.23
N ALA A 210 6.31 -3.74 -16.94
CA ALA A 210 7.38 -4.63 -16.52
C ALA A 210 7.15 -6.08 -16.98
N VAL A 211 5.89 -6.58 -16.88
CA VAL A 211 5.52 -7.92 -17.37
C VAL A 211 5.65 -8.02 -18.88
N ARG A 212 5.23 -6.99 -19.61
CA ARG A 212 5.37 -6.94 -21.09
C ARG A 212 6.84 -6.98 -21.49
N GLU A 213 7.66 -6.16 -20.87
CA GLU A 213 9.10 -6.12 -21.15
C GLU A 213 9.79 -7.45 -20.82
N ALA A 214 9.38 -8.11 -19.72
CA ALA A 214 9.88 -9.43 -19.38
C ALA A 214 9.50 -10.48 -20.44
N ARG A 215 8.25 -10.48 -20.90
CA ARG A 215 7.79 -11.39 -21.97
C ARG A 215 8.47 -11.13 -23.32
N GLU A 216 8.67 -9.88 -23.67
CA GLU A 216 9.38 -9.52 -24.92
C GLU A 216 10.83 -10.01 -24.86
N ARG A 217 11.50 -9.85 -23.72
CA ARG A 217 12.85 -10.41 -23.47
C ARG A 217 12.88 -11.94 -23.56
N GLU A 218 11.90 -12.61 -22.96
CA GLU A 218 11.76 -14.07 -23.03
C GLU A 218 11.55 -14.57 -24.47
N ARG A 219 10.64 -13.92 -25.21
CA ARG A 219 10.38 -14.28 -26.63
C ARG A 219 11.62 -14.07 -27.51
N ALA A 220 12.32 -12.95 -27.33
CA ALA A 220 13.56 -12.67 -28.04
C ALA A 220 14.62 -13.74 -27.74
N PHE A 221 14.75 -14.11 -26.46
CA PHE A 221 15.67 -15.18 -26.03
C PHE A 221 15.34 -16.53 -26.66
N LEU A 222 14.06 -16.95 -26.65
CA LEU A 222 13.64 -18.21 -27.25
C LEU A 222 13.86 -18.24 -28.78
N ALA A 223 13.62 -17.11 -29.46
CA ALA A 223 13.90 -16.98 -30.87
C ALA A 223 15.41 -17.11 -31.18
N GLU A 224 16.24 -16.46 -30.38
CA GLU A 224 17.69 -16.50 -30.51
C GLU A 224 18.25 -17.90 -30.23
N VAL A 225 17.79 -18.57 -29.15
CA VAL A 225 18.15 -19.98 -28.84
C VAL A 225 17.78 -20.90 -30.02
N SER A 226 16.58 -20.72 -30.57
CA SER A 226 16.10 -21.54 -31.69
C SER A 226 16.99 -21.38 -32.92
N HIS A 227 17.42 -20.14 -33.19
CA HIS A 227 18.31 -19.85 -34.31
C HIS A 227 19.69 -20.47 -34.12
N GLU A 228 20.27 -20.31 -32.91
CA GLU A 228 21.61 -20.78 -32.57
C GLU A 228 21.71 -22.32 -32.47
N LEU A 229 20.60 -23.00 -32.12
CA LEU A 229 20.55 -24.47 -32.14
C LEU A 229 20.36 -25.02 -33.57
N ARG A 230 19.65 -24.31 -34.46
CA ARG A 230 19.37 -24.79 -35.81
C ARG A 230 20.66 -24.97 -36.64
N THR A 231 21.59 -24.04 -36.54
CA THR A 231 22.83 -24.05 -37.30
C THR A 231 23.69 -25.31 -37.07
N PRO A 232 24.06 -25.64 -35.79
CA PRO A 232 24.84 -26.83 -35.53
C PRO A 232 24.08 -28.12 -35.81
N LEU A 233 22.74 -28.16 -35.59
CA LEU A 233 21.93 -29.31 -35.95
C LEU A 233 21.96 -29.58 -37.47
N THR A 234 21.84 -28.54 -38.28
CA THR A 234 21.96 -28.67 -39.75
C THR A 234 23.35 -29.17 -40.13
N SER A 235 24.40 -28.66 -39.50
CA SER A 235 25.78 -29.15 -39.76
C SER A 235 25.93 -30.60 -39.35
N LEU A 236 25.39 -31.01 -38.20
CA LEU A 236 25.43 -32.40 -37.73
C LEU A 236 24.71 -33.32 -38.70
N THR A 237 23.54 -32.94 -39.16
CA THR A 237 22.80 -33.70 -40.21
C THR A 237 23.63 -33.88 -41.48
N GLY A 238 24.30 -32.83 -41.96
CA GLY A 238 25.17 -32.91 -43.11
C GLY A 238 26.38 -33.83 -42.90
N TYR A 239 26.99 -33.85 -41.71
CA TYR A 239 28.08 -34.81 -41.39
C TYR A 239 27.53 -36.24 -41.34
N LEU A 240 26.37 -36.50 -40.78
CA LEU A 240 25.75 -37.83 -40.76
C LEU A 240 25.39 -38.35 -42.16
N GLU A 241 24.88 -37.46 -43.04
CA GLU A 241 24.64 -37.82 -44.45
C GLU A 241 25.92 -38.18 -45.18
N ARG A 242 27.05 -37.49 -44.94
CA ARG A 242 28.36 -37.83 -45.52
C ARG A 242 28.85 -39.16 -45.00
N LEU A 243 28.74 -39.42 -43.70
CA LEU A 243 29.11 -40.72 -43.08
C LEU A 243 28.22 -41.87 -43.59
N SER A 244 26.94 -41.63 -43.89
CA SER A 244 26.08 -42.66 -44.45
C SER A 244 26.48 -43.06 -45.90
N ARG A 245 27.08 -42.13 -46.64
CA ARG A 245 27.62 -42.40 -48.01
C ARG A 245 29.04 -42.99 -47.97
N ASN A 246 29.85 -42.52 -47.03
CA ASN A 246 31.22 -42.99 -46.81
C ASN A 246 31.52 -43.14 -45.33
N PRO A 247 31.26 -44.34 -44.75
CA PRO A 247 31.48 -44.57 -43.30
C PRO A 247 32.93 -44.39 -42.82
N ALA A 248 33.92 -44.47 -43.72
CA ALA A 248 35.34 -44.29 -43.39
C ALA A 248 35.82 -42.83 -43.46
N GLU A 249 34.91 -41.87 -43.67
CA GLU A 249 35.28 -40.46 -43.80
C GLU A 249 35.60 -39.83 -42.43
N GLN A 250 36.89 -39.85 -42.08
CA GLN A 250 37.40 -39.40 -40.77
C GLN A 250 37.03 -37.92 -40.50
N SER A 251 37.08 -37.07 -41.52
CA SER A 251 36.79 -35.64 -41.36
C SER A 251 35.34 -35.39 -41.03
N ALA A 252 34.41 -36.20 -41.53
CA ALA A 252 32.96 -36.10 -41.23
C ALA A 252 32.72 -36.62 -39.78
N LEU A 253 33.39 -37.68 -39.34
CA LEU A 253 33.27 -38.17 -38.00
C LEU A 253 33.79 -37.16 -36.96
N GLU A 254 34.93 -36.54 -37.19
CA GLU A 254 35.48 -35.50 -36.35
C GLU A 254 34.61 -34.24 -36.31
N GLY A 255 34.03 -33.86 -37.46
CA GLY A 255 33.09 -32.77 -37.57
C GLY A 255 31.83 -33.03 -36.73
N ALA A 256 31.25 -34.23 -36.84
CA ALA A 256 30.10 -34.65 -36.06
C ALA A 256 30.38 -34.62 -34.52
N LYS A 257 31.55 -35.18 -34.12
CA LYS A 257 31.98 -35.16 -32.71
C LYS A 257 32.08 -33.72 -32.17
N ARG A 258 32.83 -32.85 -32.86
CA ARG A 258 32.96 -31.42 -32.46
C ARG A 258 31.64 -30.70 -32.34
N THR A 259 30.73 -30.96 -33.32
CA THR A 259 29.42 -30.35 -33.30
C THR A 259 28.53 -30.84 -32.13
N THR A 260 28.62 -32.14 -31.82
CA THR A 260 27.90 -32.71 -30.67
C THR A 260 28.43 -32.15 -29.34
N GLU A 261 29.75 -32.05 -29.16
CA GLU A 261 30.37 -31.44 -28.00
C GLU A 261 29.98 -29.95 -27.85
N HIS A 262 29.89 -29.23 -28.95
CA HIS A 262 29.45 -27.85 -28.98
C HIS A 262 27.96 -27.72 -28.55
N LEU A 263 27.07 -28.58 -29.07
CA LEU A 263 25.66 -28.63 -28.68
C LEU A 263 25.50 -28.97 -27.20
N THR A 264 26.24 -29.97 -26.69
CA THR A 264 26.20 -30.37 -25.30
C THR A 264 26.57 -29.20 -24.37
N ARG A 265 27.65 -28.48 -24.70
CA ARG A 265 28.05 -27.27 -23.95
C ARG A 265 26.99 -26.18 -24.02
N MET A 266 26.42 -25.93 -25.21
CA MET A 266 25.37 -24.91 -25.40
C MET A 266 24.12 -25.22 -24.56
N VAL A 267 23.67 -26.48 -24.54
CA VAL A 267 22.53 -26.91 -23.69
C VAL A 267 22.86 -26.74 -22.20
N GLY A 268 24.07 -27.11 -21.78
CA GLY A 268 24.54 -26.89 -20.40
C GLY A 268 24.52 -25.41 -20.01
N ASP A 269 24.99 -24.54 -20.88
CA ASP A 269 25.00 -23.07 -20.69
C ASP A 269 23.57 -22.51 -20.61
N LEU A 270 22.66 -22.98 -21.47
CA LEU A 270 21.26 -22.59 -21.47
C LEU A 270 20.55 -22.99 -20.18
N LEU A 271 20.77 -24.22 -19.70
CA LEU A 271 20.24 -24.68 -18.42
C LEU A 271 20.78 -23.88 -17.23
N ALA A 272 22.06 -23.50 -17.28
CA ALA A 272 22.67 -22.65 -16.26
C ALA A 272 22.05 -21.24 -16.24
N LEU A 273 21.80 -20.64 -17.41
CA LEU A 273 21.09 -19.37 -17.53
C LEU A 273 19.66 -19.44 -16.99
N ALA A 274 18.91 -20.48 -17.37
CA ALA A 274 17.52 -20.65 -16.94
C ALA A 274 17.41 -20.83 -15.41
N ARG A 275 18.33 -21.60 -14.81
CA ARG A 275 18.40 -21.75 -13.35
C ARG A 275 18.78 -20.43 -12.65
N GLY A 276 19.74 -19.70 -13.20
CA GLY A 276 20.19 -18.43 -12.63
C GLY A 276 19.13 -17.31 -12.68
N GLU A 277 18.15 -17.38 -13.59
CA GLU A 277 16.99 -16.47 -13.61
C GLU A 277 15.92 -16.88 -12.59
N ALA A 278 15.75 -18.18 -12.31
CA ALA A 278 14.76 -18.69 -11.38
C ALA A 278 15.20 -18.60 -9.90
N GLU A 279 16.49 -18.82 -9.63
CA GLU A 279 17.07 -18.81 -8.29
C GLU A 279 17.74 -17.46 -8.00
N ARG A 280 16.94 -16.47 -7.59
CA ARG A 280 17.46 -15.20 -7.00
C ARG A 280 18.01 -15.39 -5.59
N SER A 281 17.80 -16.52 -4.94
CA SER A 281 18.41 -16.89 -3.67
C SER A 281 19.63 -17.75 -3.92
N VAL A 282 20.80 -17.14 -3.84
CA VAL A 282 22.08 -17.83 -3.74
C VAL A 282 22.04 -18.64 -2.44
N ASN A 283 22.33 -19.96 -2.48
CA ASN A 283 22.65 -20.71 -1.27
C ASN A 283 23.97 -20.15 -0.73
N ALA A 284 23.86 -19.09 0.07
CA ALA A 284 25.00 -18.30 0.48
C ALA A 284 25.76 -19.02 1.60
N HIS A 285 26.97 -19.50 1.28
CA HIS A 285 27.95 -20.01 2.22
C HIS A 285 29.14 -19.05 2.26
N ILE A 286 29.90 -19.08 3.33
CA ILE A 286 31.24 -18.47 3.35
C ILE A 286 32.14 -19.32 2.45
N VAL A 287 32.70 -18.69 1.42
CA VAL A 287 33.49 -19.34 0.39
C VAL A 287 34.86 -18.68 0.30
N SER A 288 35.93 -19.45 0.42
CA SER A 288 37.27 -18.99 0.10
C SER A 288 37.45 -18.88 -1.41
N LEU A 289 37.60 -17.65 -1.90
CA LEU A 289 37.84 -17.37 -3.31
C LEU A 289 39.17 -18.01 -3.78
N GLY A 290 40.14 -18.06 -2.88
CA GLY A 290 41.43 -18.71 -3.14
C GLY A 290 41.30 -20.20 -3.44
N GLU A 291 40.44 -20.92 -2.69
CA GLU A 291 40.17 -22.34 -2.92
C GLU A 291 39.45 -22.60 -4.24
N VAL A 292 38.41 -21.78 -4.53
CA VAL A 292 37.68 -21.84 -5.80
C VAL A 292 38.64 -21.68 -6.99
N LEU A 293 39.51 -20.68 -6.94
CA LEU A 293 40.45 -20.43 -8.03
C LEU A 293 41.50 -21.54 -8.16
N ARG A 294 42.03 -22.09 -7.04
CA ARG A 294 42.94 -23.24 -7.08
C ARG A 294 42.30 -24.45 -7.74
N GLN A 295 41.09 -24.78 -7.35
CA GLN A 295 40.38 -25.93 -7.90
C GLN A 295 40.14 -25.80 -9.41
N VAL A 296 39.70 -24.65 -9.86
CA VAL A 296 39.40 -24.41 -11.29
C VAL A 296 40.72 -24.38 -12.10
N VAL A 297 41.80 -23.75 -11.59
CA VAL A 297 43.09 -23.69 -12.31
C VAL A 297 43.72 -25.08 -12.47
N GLN A 298 43.51 -26.03 -11.56
CA GLN A 298 43.95 -27.42 -11.71
C GLN A 298 43.38 -28.12 -12.96
N GLU A 299 42.21 -27.69 -13.44
CA GLU A 299 41.63 -28.21 -14.69
C GLU A 299 42.38 -27.72 -15.95
N TYR A 300 43.25 -26.70 -15.81
CA TYR A 300 43.98 -26.06 -16.94
C TYR A 300 45.49 -26.05 -16.71
N PRO A 301 46.17 -27.19 -16.88
CA PRO A 301 47.63 -27.29 -16.67
C PRO A 301 48.39 -26.28 -17.51
N GLY A 302 49.22 -25.45 -16.86
CA GLY A 302 50.00 -24.39 -17.50
C GLY A 302 49.50 -22.98 -17.26
N VAL A 303 48.27 -22.79 -16.72
CA VAL A 303 47.79 -21.51 -16.25
C VAL A 303 48.49 -21.11 -14.96
N THR A 304 48.98 -19.88 -14.88
CA THR A 304 49.67 -19.36 -13.68
C THR A 304 48.64 -18.78 -12.71
N LEU A 305 48.69 -19.20 -11.43
CA LEU A 305 47.88 -18.69 -10.35
C LEU A 305 48.69 -17.91 -9.33
N ARG A 306 48.29 -16.71 -8.98
CA ARG A 306 48.84 -15.91 -7.89
C ARG A 306 47.73 -15.50 -6.94
N LEU A 307 47.84 -15.89 -5.68
CA LEU A 307 46.91 -15.57 -4.60
C LEU A 307 47.59 -14.73 -3.54
N PRO A 308 46.89 -13.87 -2.80
CA PRO A 308 47.45 -13.19 -1.63
C PRO A 308 47.67 -14.20 -0.50
N GLU A 309 48.41 -13.80 0.54
CA GLU A 309 48.61 -14.61 1.75
C GLU A 309 47.32 -14.68 2.59
N GLU A 310 46.57 -13.60 2.61
CA GLU A 310 45.27 -13.51 3.26
C GLU A 310 44.20 -14.25 2.45
N ASP A 311 43.33 -15.00 3.12
CA ASP A 311 42.19 -15.61 2.43
C ASP A 311 41.13 -14.56 2.13
N LEU A 312 40.57 -14.63 0.93
CA LEU A 312 39.50 -13.73 0.45
C LEU A 312 38.17 -14.45 0.60
N GLU A 313 37.51 -14.22 1.72
CA GLU A 313 36.19 -14.80 1.98
C GLU A 313 35.08 -13.98 1.37
N VAL A 314 34.16 -14.64 0.68
CA VAL A 314 32.97 -14.04 0.07
C VAL A 314 31.73 -14.86 0.44
N LEU A 315 30.60 -14.18 0.52
CA LEU A 315 29.32 -14.86 0.72
C LEU A 315 28.76 -15.30 -0.64
N GLY A 316 28.65 -16.61 -0.88
CA GLY A 316 28.19 -17.08 -2.17
C GLY A 316 27.98 -18.59 -2.29
N ASP A 317 27.65 -19.01 -3.50
CA ASP A 317 27.51 -20.41 -3.88
C ASP A 317 28.81 -20.87 -4.53
N PRO A 318 29.54 -21.86 -3.92
CA PRO A 318 30.84 -22.31 -4.41
C PRO A 318 30.77 -22.86 -5.84
N ASP A 319 29.73 -23.61 -6.20
CA ASP A 319 29.55 -24.17 -7.55
C ASP A 319 29.37 -23.07 -8.60
N ARG A 320 28.64 -22.03 -8.27
CA ARG A 320 28.46 -20.87 -9.14
C ARG A 320 29.76 -20.07 -9.28
N LEU A 321 30.47 -19.85 -8.20
CA LEU A 321 31.76 -19.15 -8.26
C LEU A 321 32.81 -19.96 -9.03
N MET A 322 32.82 -21.27 -8.91
CA MET A 322 33.64 -22.14 -9.78
C MET A 322 33.24 -22.04 -11.25
N GLN A 323 31.94 -21.98 -11.55
CA GLN A 323 31.42 -21.78 -12.91
C GLN A 323 31.86 -20.43 -13.48
N LEU A 324 31.80 -19.35 -12.68
CA LEU A 324 32.28 -18.02 -13.05
C LEU A 324 33.75 -18.06 -13.44
N ALA A 325 34.58 -18.58 -12.56
CA ALA A 325 36.03 -18.71 -12.80
C ALA A 325 36.33 -19.58 -14.03
N ARG A 326 35.66 -20.74 -14.17
CA ARG A 326 35.82 -21.65 -15.32
C ARG A 326 35.48 -20.97 -16.64
N ASN A 327 34.38 -20.17 -16.67
CA ASN A 327 33.95 -19.44 -17.88
C ASN A 327 35.03 -18.42 -18.33
N LEU A 328 35.62 -17.70 -17.39
CA LEU A 328 36.65 -16.72 -17.71
C LEU A 328 37.95 -17.37 -18.11
N ILE A 329 38.42 -18.40 -17.37
CA ILE A 329 39.69 -19.10 -17.64
C ILE A 329 39.62 -19.86 -18.95
N SER A 330 38.51 -20.58 -19.23
CA SER A 330 38.36 -21.30 -20.49
C SER A 330 38.29 -20.34 -21.70
N ASN A 331 37.70 -19.15 -21.53
CA ASN A 331 37.71 -18.12 -22.55
C ASN A 331 39.12 -17.58 -22.83
N ALA A 332 39.87 -17.28 -21.78
CA ALA A 332 41.25 -16.81 -21.86
C ALA A 332 42.18 -17.85 -22.49
N VAL A 333 42.10 -19.14 -22.10
CA VAL A 333 42.88 -20.23 -22.69
C VAL A 333 42.61 -20.40 -24.18
N ARG A 334 41.33 -20.24 -24.60
CA ARG A 334 40.95 -20.29 -26.00
C ARG A 334 41.52 -19.12 -26.78
N ALA A 335 41.50 -17.90 -26.21
CA ALA A 335 42.00 -16.69 -26.84
C ALA A 335 43.55 -16.72 -26.98
N ALA A 336 44.21 -17.19 -25.98
CA ALA A 336 45.69 -17.34 -26.00
C ALA A 336 46.19 -18.54 -26.85
N GLU A 337 45.31 -19.45 -27.27
CA GLU A 337 45.62 -20.72 -27.95
C GLU A 337 46.55 -21.66 -27.16
N ARG A 338 46.93 -21.25 -25.95
CA ARG A 338 47.83 -21.99 -25.04
C ARG A 338 47.62 -21.63 -23.58
N PRO A 339 47.59 -22.59 -22.63
CA PRO A 339 47.37 -22.29 -21.21
C PRO A 339 48.46 -21.39 -20.60
N GLN A 340 49.69 -21.48 -21.07
CA GLN A 340 50.85 -20.71 -20.54
C GLN A 340 50.69 -19.18 -20.78
N GLY A 341 49.89 -18.77 -21.72
CA GLY A 341 49.57 -17.36 -21.97
C GLY A 341 48.54 -16.76 -20.98
N VAL A 342 48.00 -17.61 -20.07
CA VAL A 342 46.93 -17.18 -19.14
C VAL A 342 47.47 -17.07 -17.73
N ARG A 343 47.10 -15.96 -17.06
CA ARG A 343 47.41 -15.69 -15.64
C ARG A 343 46.16 -15.35 -14.88
N VAL A 344 46.01 -15.97 -13.71
CA VAL A 344 44.93 -15.67 -12.75
C VAL A 344 45.57 -15.06 -11.52
N MET A 345 45.04 -13.94 -11.06
CA MET A 345 45.51 -13.23 -9.87
C MET A 345 44.31 -12.85 -9.02
N ALA A 346 44.45 -12.89 -7.68
CA ALA A 346 43.49 -12.39 -6.76
C ALA A 346 44.15 -11.46 -5.74
N TRP A 347 43.39 -10.45 -5.28
CA TRP A 347 43.82 -9.48 -4.28
C TRP A 347 42.64 -8.87 -3.56
N ARG A 348 42.86 -8.24 -2.41
CA ARG A 348 41.90 -7.41 -1.70
C ARG A 348 41.99 -5.96 -2.23
N GLU A 349 40.87 -5.36 -2.55
CA GLU A 349 40.77 -3.95 -2.92
C GLU A 349 39.85 -3.23 -1.94
N ASN A 350 40.36 -2.14 -1.31
CA ASN A 350 39.57 -1.34 -0.40
C ASN A 350 38.57 -0.48 -1.20
N LEU A 351 37.39 -0.29 -0.64
CA LEU A 351 36.39 0.60 -1.23
C LEU A 351 36.87 2.04 -1.26
N ASP A 352 36.67 2.73 -2.39
CA ASP A 352 36.70 4.19 -2.43
C ASP A 352 35.46 4.70 -1.67
N PRO A 353 35.63 5.54 -0.60
CA PRO A 353 34.48 6.06 0.16
C PRO A 353 33.50 6.89 -0.67
N PHE A 354 33.84 7.28 -1.89
CA PHE A 354 33.01 8.02 -2.83
C PHE A 354 32.37 7.16 -3.93
N GLU A 355 32.66 5.85 -3.98
CA GLU A 355 32.07 4.95 -4.96
C GLU A 355 30.62 4.60 -4.53
N THR A 356 29.62 5.07 -5.32
CA THR A 356 28.21 4.72 -5.12
C THR A 356 27.99 3.25 -5.53
N LEU A 357 27.91 2.38 -4.54
CA LEU A 357 27.52 0.99 -4.75
C LEU A 357 26.06 0.89 -5.23
N PRO A 358 25.74 -0.03 -6.16
CA PRO A 358 24.35 -0.38 -6.41
C PRO A 358 23.71 -0.87 -5.10
N PRO A 359 22.42 -0.57 -4.83
CA PRO A 359 21.77 -0.94 -3.58
C PRO A 359 21.70 -2.47 -3.46
N THR A 360 22.63 -3.04 -2.69
CA THR A 360 22.59 -4.43 -2.23
C THR A 360 21.83 -4.48 -0.91
N GLN A 361 20.97 -5.50 -0.75
CA GLN A 361 20.33 -5.77 0.54
C GLN A 361 21.40 -6.31 1.51
N GLY A 362 21.90 -5.47 2.39
CA GLY A 362 22.91 -5.85 3.40
C GLY A 362 23.79 -4.69 3.82
N THR A 363 24.65 -4.95 4.81
CA THR A 363 25.71 -4.03 5.25
C THR A 363 26.65 -3.73 4.07
N PRO A 364 27.06 -2.46 3.83
CA PRO A 364 28.01 -2.16 2.77
C PRO A 364 29.31 -2.97 2.98
N PRO A 365 29.89 -3.57 1.94
CA PRO A 365 31.13 -4.34 2.09
C PRO A 365 32.27 -3.38 2.48
N GLU A 366 33.15 -3.80 3.39
CA GLU A 366 34.35 -3.04 3.77
C GLU A 366 35.42 -3.04 2.67
N GLY A 367 35.27 -3.87 1.65
CA GLY A 367 36.20 -4.00 0.53
C GLY A 367 35.72 -5.00 -0.50
N TRP A 368 36.53 -5.19 -1.52
CA TRP A 368 36.28 -6.12 -2.60
C TRP A 368 37.31 -7.27 -2.56
N ALA A 369 36.82 -8.50 -2.65
CA ALA A 369 37.58 -9.62 -3.09
C ALA A 369 37.65 -9.59 -4.62
N VAL A 370 38.81 -9.30 -5.17
CA VAL A 370 38.98 -9.12 -6.60
C VAL A 370 39.81 -10.27 -7.18
N PHE A 371 39.36 -10.80 -8.33
CA PHE A 371 40.22 -11.64 -9.12
C PHE A 371 40.22 -11.25 -10.58
N ALA A 372 41.36 -11.41 -11.25
CA ALA A 372 41.48 -11.12 -12.66
C ALA A 372 42.08 -12.32 -13.42
N VAL A 373 41.51 -12.54 -14.60
CA VAL A 373 42.04 -13.49 -15.60
C VAL A 373 42.57 -12.66 -16.75
N ARG A 374 43.88 -12.80 -17.01
CA ARG A 374 44.63 -12.10 -18.06
C ARG A 374 45.14 -13.10 -19.09
N ASP A 375 44.98 -12.79 -20.38
CA ASP A 375 45.51 -13.55 -21.49
C ASP A 375 46.37 -12.69 -22.42
N ASP A 376 47.31 -13.36 -23.15
CA ASP A 376 48.17 -12.78 -24.17
C ASP A 376 47.63 -12.98 -25.60
N GLY A 377 46.32 -13.18 -25.75
CA GLY A 377 45.62 -13.39 -27.02
C GLY A 377 45.59 -12.16 -27.92
N PRO A 378 44.94 -12.24 -29.09
CA PRO A 378 44.90 -11.17 -30.08
C PRO A 378 44.11 -9.94 -29.64
N GLY A 379 43.46 -9.97 -28.49
CA GLY A 379 42.58 -8.93 -28.00
C GLY A 379 41.17 -9.10 -28.52
N ILE A 380 40.25 -8.19 -28.06
CA ILE A 380 38.84 -8.14 -28.41
C ILE A 380 38.61 -6.96 -29.32
N ASP A 381 37.86 -7.18 -30.39
CA ASP A 381 37.47 -6.14 -31.32
C ASP A 381 36.70 -5.02 -30.58
N PRO A 382 37.08 -3.74 -30.73
CA PRO A 382 36.38 -2.61 -30.11
C PRO A 382 34.91 -2.56 -30.43
N GLU A 383 34.44 -3.07 -31.57
CA GLU A 383 33.02 -3.11 -31.92
C GLU A 383 32.25 -4.15 -31.10
N ILE A 384 32.93 -5.18 -30.58
CA ILE A 384 32.33 -6.25 -29.77
C ILE A 384 32.33 -5.89 -28.29
N LEU A 385 33.28 -5.11 -27.79
CA LEU A 385 33.44 -4.76 -26.36
C LEU A 385 32.13 -4.29 -25.70
N PRO A 386 31.32 -3.37 -26.29
CA PRO A 386 30.09 -2.89 -25.65
C PRO A 386 29.01 -3.97 -25.46
N ARG A 387 29.04 -5.01 -26.26
CA ARG A 387 28.08 -6.12 -26.24
C ARG A 387 28.66 -7.45 -25.80
N LEU A 388 29.91 -7.46 -25.33
CA LEU A 388 30.66 -8.68 -25.01
C LEU A 388 29.94 -9.59 -23.98
N PHE A 389 29.23 -9.00 -23.04
CA PHE A 389 28.48 -9.72 -22.02
C PHE A 389 27.01 -9.98 -22.41
N GLN A 390 26.61 -9.64 -23.63
CA GLN A 390 25.30 -10.02 -24.15
C GLN A 390 25.30 -11.50 -24.53
N ARG A 391 24.13 -12.13 -24.44
CA ARG A 391 23.94 -13.53 -24.84
C ARG A 391 24.30 -13.70 -26.32
N PHE A 392 24.93 -14.80 -26.66
CA PHE A 392 25.37 -15.16 -28.01
C PHE A 392 26.34 -14.17 -28.68
N ALA A 393 26.90 -13.22 -27.97
CA ALA A 393 27.97 -12.38 -28.49
C ALA A 393 29.22 -13.24 -28.74
N ARG A 394 29.71 -13.26 -29.99
CA ARG A 394 30.84 -14.08 -30.42
C ARG A 394 31.90 -13.22 -31.06
N GLY A 395 33.16 -13.55 -30.74
CA GLY A 395 34.30 -13.09 -31.52
C GLY A 395 34.68 -14.07 -32.65
N PRO A 396 35.71 -13.76 -33.43
CA PRO A 396 36.16 -14.59 -34.57
C PRO A 396 36.56 -16.03 -34.20
N GLN A 397 36.97 -16.25 -32.96
CA GLN A 397 37.48 -17.55 -32.48
C GLN A 397 36.40 -18.51 -32.01
N GLY A 398 35.11 -18.15 -32.14
CA GLY A 398 33.99 -19.02 -31.85
C GLY A 398 33.78 -19.32 -30.36
N GLY A 399 32.66 -19.90 -30.04
CA GLY A 399 32.24 -20.28 -28.69
C GLY A 399 30.73 -20.35 -28.67
N THR A 400 30.13 -20.69 -27.50
CA THR A 400 28.63 -20.64 -27.34
C THR A 400 28.11 -19.22 -27.32
N GLY A 401 28.95 -18.23 -26.99
CA GLY A 401 28.54 -16.85 -26.76
C GLY A 401 27.75 -16.66 -25.46
N LEU A 402 27.65 -17.70 -24.64
CA LEU A 402 26.87 -17.68 -23.38
C LEU A 402 27.77 -17.57 -22.14
N GLY A 403 29.00 -18.05 -22.21
CA GLY A 403 29.90 -18.16 -21.02
C GLY A 403 30.15 -16.81 -20.33
N LEU A 404 30.41 -15.73 -21.09
CA LEU A 404 30.60 -14.38 -20.51
C LEU A 404 29.32 -13.78 -19.97
N ALA A 405 28.17 -14.05 -20.61
CA ALA A 405 26.87 -13.63 -20.08
C ALA A 405 26.56 -14.33 -18.76
N ILE A 406 26.84 -15.64 -18.67
CA ILE A 406 26.73 -16.43 -17.42
C ILE A 406 27.69 -15.87 -16.35
N ALA A 407 28.93 -15.60 -16.70
CA ALA A 407 29.90 -15.04 -15.78
C ALA A 407 29.42 -13.71 -15.18
N ARG A 408 28.92 -12.81 -16.00
CA ARG A 408 28.34 -11.54 -15.54
C ARG A 408 27.13 -11.75 -14.63
N GLN A 409 26.21 -12.65 -15.00
CA GLN A 409 25.03 -12.95 -14.21
C GLN A 409 25.41 -13.51 -12.82
N ILE A 410 26.39 -14.41 -12.75
CA ILE A 410 26.88 -14.96 -11.49
C ILE A 410 27.52 -13.85 -10.64
N ALA A 411 28.39 -13.02 -11.20
CA ALA A 411 29.01 -11.92 -10.48
C ALA A 411 27.95 -10.98 -9.89
N MET A 412 26.95 -10.58 -10.70
CA MET A 412 25.83 -9.71 -10.26
C MET A 412 24.94 -10.38 -9.19
N ALA A 413 24.68 -11.70 -9.30
CA ALA A 413 23.89 -12.43 -8.30
C ALA A 413 24.59 -12.49 -6.92
N HIS A 414 25.93 -12.38 -6.89
CA HIS A 414 26.74 -12.29 -5.70
C HIS A 414 27.00 -10.84 -5.24
N GLY A 415 26.24 -9.86 -5.76
CA GLY A 415 26.42 -8.44 -5.41
C GLY A 415 27.68 -7.79 -6.01
N GLY A 416 28.34 -8.48 -6.94
CA GLY A 416 29.58 -8.05 -7.55
C GLY A 416 29.42 -7.43 -8.95
N LYS A 417 30.53 -7.13 -9.57
CA LYS A 417 30.63 -6.64 -10.96
C LYS A 417 31.75 -7.33 -11.72
N ILE A 418 31.72 -7.26 -13.05
CA ILE A 418 32.79 -7.73 -13.93
C ILE A 418 33.16 -6.62 -14.91
N GLU A 419 34.46 -6.40 -15.08
CA GLU A 419 35.03 -5.42 -15.99
C GLU A 419 35.96 -6.07 -16.98
N VAL A 420 36.19 -5.44 -18.13
CA VAL A 420 37.09 -5.92 -19.16
C VAL A 420 37.95 -4.78 -19.70
N THR A 421 39.23 -5.04 -19.81
CA THR A 421 40.17 -4.22 -20.59
C THR A 421 40.87 -5.11 -21.61
N SER A 422 40.97 -4.66 -22.86
CA SER A 422 41.52 -5.48 -23.91
C SER A 422 42.37 -4.66 -24.88
N LYS A 423 43.58 -5.18 -25.13
CA LYS A 423 44.50 -4.76 -26.18
C LYS A 423 45.14 -6.02 -26.77
N PRO A 424 45.65 -6.01 -28.00
CA PRO A 424 46.40 -7.10 -28.54
C PRO A 424 47.56 -7.51 -27.60
N GLY A 425 47.61 -8.76 -27.18
CA GLY A 425 48.57 -9.29 -26.23
C GLY A 425 48.27 -9.03 -24.75
N ASP A 426 47.19 -8.37 -24.43
CA ASP A 426 46.78 -8.06 -23.05
C ASP A 426 45.29 -7.88 -22.91
N THR A 427 44.54 -8.97 -22.76
CA THR A 427 43.17 -8.95 -22.38
C THR A 427 43.00 -9.31 -20.91
N ARG A 428 42.22 -8.53 -20.15
CA ARG A 428 41.99 -8.76 -18.73
C ARG A 428 40.51 -8.67 -18.40
N PHE A 429 39.98 -9.72 -17.80
CA PHE A 429 38.68 -9.73 -17.15
C PHE A 429 38.91 -9.62 -15.65
N THR A 430 38.30 -8.64 -15.00
CA THR A 430 38.39 -8.37 -13.57
C THR A 430 37.02 -8.53 -12.93
N VAL A 431 36.91 -9.36 -11.92
CA VAL A 431 35.69 -9.64 -11.14
C VAL A 431 35.87 -9.05 -9.75
N TYR A 432 34.90 -8.33 -9.31
CA TYR A 432 34.80 -7.75 -7.98
C TYR A 432 33.62 -8.43 -7.24
N LEU A 433 33.91 -9.02 -6.09
CA LEU A 433 32.90 -9.63 -5.21
C LEU A 433 32.96 -8.95 -3.84
N PRO A 434 31.82 -8.72 -3.17
CA PRO A 434 31.84 -8.17 -1.82
C PRO A 434 32.66 -9.06 -0.88
N LEU A 435 33.66 -8.46 -0.22
CA LEU A 435 34.46 -9.16 0.77
C LEU A 435 33.62 -9.34 2.03
N LEU A 436 33.67 -10.51 2.63
CA LEU A 436 33.09 -10.73 3.95
C LEU A 436 34.08 -10.12 4.95
N SER A 437 33.66 -9.05 5.67
CA SER A 437 34.48 -8.54 6.78
C SER A 437 34.42 -9.53 7.93
N ASP A 438 35.55 -9.71 8.62
CA ASP A 438 35.57 -10.40 9.90
C ASP A 438 34.49 -9.76 10.80
N ILE A 439 33.36 -10.45 10.98
CA ILE A 439 32.42 -10.09 12.05
C ILE A 439 33.21 -10.46 13.32
N GLU A 440 33.81 -9.48 13.98
CA GLU A 440 34.24 -9.65 15.36
C GLU A 440 33.09 -10.26 16.12
N GLU A 441 33.19 -11.50 16.53
CA GLU A 441 32.34 -12.15 17.50
C GLU A 441 32.47 -11.35 18.81
N ASP A 442 31.47 -10.47 19.09
CA ASP A 442 31.23 -9.90 20.41
C ASP A 442 30.29 -10.82 21.22
#